data_0d9fd68a136ca129229478d98a3585ea
#
_entry.id   0d9fd68a136ca129229478d98a3585ea
#
_cell.length_a   1.000
_cell.length_b   1.000
_cell.length_c   1.000
_cell.angle_alpha   90.00
_cell.angle_beta   90.00
_cell.angle_gamma   90.00
#
_symmetry.space_group_name_H-M   'P 1'
#
loop_
_entity.id
_entity.type
_entity.pdbx_description
1 polymer ?
#
loop_
_entity_poly.entity_id
_entity_poly.type
_entity_poly.pdbx_seq_one_letter_code
_entity_poly.pdbx_strand_id
1 'polypeptide(L)'
;MKTVIYKEYEPSSVLNVHKNVDGGWFWDKYSAFPYMGCYYGCEYCYWRDEKYNRLAKEPEAAGLDDPFSQYIKIKRNAADSLRKSLGNKPREIIYLDSYQPIESKYRLARKMLEVCADMNFPVFINEKSPLLLKDLEVLTKIGRESYLNVGFSIVFSEDERAKKTFESYTPTISSRFEAMKRLSNEGIIVGTVFIPILPFVSDTDENVKAIVRKTKEAGGSYVLDGGLTLRGYCGTRFYRFLREYDESLVPKYERLYSDQKVLGKHYASSHELVKKYCRKYGLENHIKRPMNFYPKEIQTNKKLAEYFYLKSREIMMTEGMGFKQFAFLRAAWTLDSLTEDVREIFEKSGTKGLLKLKGIGKKMSYEIIDLLEARASCSQCTL
;
A
#
# COMPACT_ATOMS: atom_id res chain seq x y z
N MET A 1 19.59 -21.43 10.04
CA MET A 1 19.34 -20.49 8.95
C MET A 1 18.47 -21.19 7.93
N LYS A 2 17.57 -20.45 7.29
CA LYS A 2 16.72 -20.96 6.22
C LYS A 2 17.54 -21.16 4.94
N THR A 3 17.45 -22.34 4.33
CA THR A 3 18.10 -22.60 3.03
C THR A 3 17.28 -21.91 1.95
N VAL A 4 17.94 -21.11 1.10
CA VAL A 4 17.29 -20.37 0.00
C VAL A 4 18.07 -20.61 -1.29
N ILE A 5 17.34 -20.94 -2.35
CA ILE A 5 17.86 -21.04 -3.70
C ILE A 5 17.68 -19.66 -4.37
N TYR A 6 18.74 -19.13 -4.95
CA TYR A 6 18.73 -17.86 -5.68
C TYR A 6 18.97 -18.12 -7.17
N LYS A 7 18.06 -17.63 -8.02
CA LYS A 7 18.17 -17.74 -9.48
C LYS A 7 18.19 -16.38 -10.14
N GLU A 8 19.28 -16.08 -10.81
CA GLU A 8 19.40 -14.87 -11.62
C GLU A 8 18.72 -15.04 -12.97
N TYR A 9 18.07 -13.97 -13.45
CA TYR A 9 17.50 -13.89 -14.78
C TYR A 9 17.30 -12.43 -15.22
N GLU A 10 17.02 -12.23 -16.51
CA GLU A 10 16.80 -10.92 -17.10
C GLU A 10 15.41 -10.87 -17.77
N PRO A 11 14.41 -10.31 -17.11
CA PRO A 11 13.09 -10.14 -17.73
C PRO A 11 13.09 -9.02 -18.79
N SER A 12 12.20 -9.12 -19.75
CA SER A 12 12.00 -8.08 -20.77
C SER A 12 11.46 -6.76 -20.18
N SER A 13 10.69 -6.83 -19.09
CA SER A 13 10.17 -5.67 -18.35
C SER A 13 10.06 -5.98 -16.86
N VAL A 14 10.30 -4.96 -16.04
CA VAL A 14 10.05 -5.01 -14.59
C VAL A 14 8.90 -4.12 -14.17
N LEU A 15 8.46 -3.19 -15.03
CA LEU A 15 7.41 -2.23 -14.74
C LEU A 15 6.03 -2.84 -14.98
N ASN A 16 5.20 -2.88 -13.95
CA ASN A 16 3.78 -3.14 -14.07
C ASN A 16 3.04 -1.79 -14.14
N VAL A 17 2.11 -1.68 -15.10
CA VAL A 17 1.27 -0.49 -15.28
C VAL A 17 -0.15 -0.86 -14.86
N HIS A 18 -0.63 -0.25 -13.79
CA HIS A 18 -1.99 -0.47 -13.31
C HIS A 18 -3.00 0.27 -14.17
N LYS A 19 -4.17 -0.32 -14.43
CA LYS A 19 -5.22 0.32 -15.23
C LYS A 19 -5.66 1.65 -14.60
N ASN A 20 -5.84 1.67 -13.30
CA ASN A 20 -6.19 2.85 -12.52
C ASN A 20 -5.17 3.02 -11.39
N VAL A 21 -5.09 4.21 -10.81
CA VAL A 21 -4.32 4.46 -9.59
C VAL A 21 -4.90 3.63 -8.44
N ASP A 22 -4.06 3.12 -7.54
CA ASP A 22 -4.47 2.46 -6.30
C ASP A 22 -4.93 3.51 -5.27
N GLY A 23 -6.01 4.18 -5.62
CA GLY A 23 -6.50 5.34 -4.90
C GLY A 23 -7.14 5.00 -3.56
N GLY A 24 -6.78 5.78 -2.54
CA GLY A 24 -7.19 5.56 -1.16
C GLY A 24 -6.29 4.58 -0.40
N TRP A 25 -5.32 3.97 -1.09
CA TRP A 25 -4.30 3.10 -0.54
C TRP A 25 -2.92 3.75 -0.68
N PHE A 26 -2.15 3.37 -1.71
CA PHE A 26 -0.76 3.79 -1.89
C PHE A 26 -0.58 4.86 -2.99
N TRP A 27 -1.63 5.14 -3.75
CA TRP A 27 -1.66 6.11 -4.86
C TRP A 27 -0.75 5.74 -6.03
N ASP A 28 -0.28 4.50 -6.10
CA ASP A 28 0.60 4.06 -7.17
C ASP A 28 -0.15 3.80 -8.48
N LYS A 29 0.46 4.23 -9.56
CA LYS A 29 0.10 3.92 -10.95
C LYS A 29 0.97 2.82 -11.53
N TYR A 30 2.16 2.69 -10.98
CA TYR A 30 3.17 1.74 -11.41
C TYR A 30 3.66 0.93 -10.21
N SER A 31 4.12 -0.31 -10.50
CA SER A 31 4.90 -1.05 -9.53
C SER A 31 6.06 -1.76 -10.20
N ALA A 32 7.19 -1.87 -9.50
CA ALA A 32 8.37 -2.54 -10.00
C ALA A 32 9.13 -3.20 -8.85
N PHE A 33 9.55 -4.46 -9.06
CA PHE A 33 10.20 -5.27 -8.04
C PHE A 33 11.43 -5.96 -8.62
N PRO A 34 12.63 -5.80 -8.01
CA PRO A 34 13.87 -6.46 -8.47
C PRO A 34 13.92 -7.94 -8.16
N TYR A 35 13.07 -8.42 -7.23
CA TYR A 35 13.02 -9.83 -6.83
C TYR A 35 11.62 -10.41 -7.03
N MET A 36 11.54 -11.72 -7.21
CA MET A 36 10.32 -12.50 -7.10
C MET A 36 10.54 -13.54 -6.02
N GLY A 37 9.63 -13.62 -5.04
CA GLY A 37 9.83 -14.31 -3.78
C GLY A 37 10.41 -13.39 -2.71
N CYS A 38 10.27 -13.77 -1.44
CA CYS A 38 10.66 -12.94 -0.31
C CYS A 38 11.22 -13.78 0.82
N TYR A 39 12.48 -13.54 1.20
CA TYR A 39 13.15 -14.22 2.30
C TYR A 39 12.36 -14.19 3.61
N TYR A 40 11.68 -13.07 3.90
CA TYR A 40 10.94 -12.90 5.14
C TYR A 40 9.79 -13.88 5.31
N GLY A 41 9.12 -14.25 4.22
CA GLY A 41 8.18 -15.35 4.19
C GLY A 41 7.05 -15.25 5.21
N CYS A 42 6.51 -14.07 5.48
CA CYS A 42 5.38 -13.90 6.40
C CYS A 42 4.24 -14.87 6.08
N GLU A 43 3.70 -15.53 7.10
CA GLU A 43 2.76 -16.64 6.91
C GLU A 43 1.37 -16.21 6.43
N TYR A 44 1.07 -14.92 6.52
CA TYR A 44 -0.15 -14.28 6.03
C TYR A 44 0.04 -13.57 4.68
N CYS A 45 1.22 -13.67 4.04
CA CYS A 45 1.52 -12.90 2.84
C CYS A 45 0.69 -13.34 1.63
N TYR A 46 -0.14 -12.45 1.11
CA TYR A 46 -1.00 -12.72 -0.05
C TYR A 46 -0.23 -12.92 -1.37
N TRP A 47 1.01 -12.46 -1.46
CA TRP A 47 1.90 -12.71 -2.61
C TRP A 47 2.23 -14.19 -2.81
N ARG A 48 1.89 -15.07 -1.87
CA ARG A 48 2.00 -16.53 -2.00
C ARG A 48 0.95 -17.12 -2.95
N ASP A 49 -0.13 -16.38 -3.23
CA ASP A 49 -1.18 -16.83 -4.15
C ASP A 49 -0.61 -16.96 -5.58
N GLU A 50 -0.90 -18.08 -6.25
CA GLU A 50 -0.46 -18.36 -7.62
C GLU A 50 -0.89 -17.29 -8.63
N LYS A 51 -1.91 -16.52 -8.31
CA LYS A 51 -2.33 -15.36 -9.11
C LYS A 51 -1.22 -14.31 -9.22
N TYR A 52 -0.42 -14.16 -8.17
CA TYR A 52 0.62 -13.12 -8.10
C TYR A 52 2.01 -13.69 -8.41
N ASN A 53 2.26 -14.94 -8.07
CA ASN A 53 3.53 -15.59 -8.39
C ASN A 53 3.34 -17.07 -8.73
N ARG A 54 4.23 -17.61 -9.53
CA ARG A 54 4.22 -19.01 -9.95
C ARG A 54 5.49 -19.75 -9.54
N LEU A 55 6.15 -19.31 -8.48
CA LEU A 55 7.42 -19.89 -8.03
C LEU A 55 7.29 -21.38 -7.71
N ALA A 56 6.16 -21.82 -7.20
CA ALA A 56 5.90 -23.24 -6.94
C ALA A 56 5.89 -24.11 -8.22
N LYS A 57 5.80 -23.51 -9.41
CA LYS A 57 5.83 -24.21 -10.72
C LYS A 57 7.22 -24.26 -11.35
N GLU A 58 8.20 -23.61 -10.74
CA GLU A 58 9.58 -23.65 -11.21
C GLU A 58 10.20 -25.03 -10.85
N PRO A 59 10.89 -25.66 -11.78
CA PRO A 59 11.49 -26.99 -11.53
C PRO A 59 12.43 -27.01 -10.33
N GLU A 60 13.20 -25.94 -10.14
CA GLU A 60 14.16 -25.81 -9.03
C GLU A 60 13.48 -25.59 -7.66
N ALA A 61 12.19 -25.26 -7.66
CA ALA A 61 11.40 -25.12 -6.45
C ALA A 61 10.66 -26.41 -6.06
N ALA A 62 10.78 -27.46 -6.87
CA ALA A 62 10.15 -28.74 -6.59
C ALA A 62 10.64 -29.31 -5.24
N GLY A 63 9.69 -29.75 -4.42
CA GLY A 63 9.97 -30.33 -3.09
C GLY A 63 10.28 -29.32 -1.97
N LEU A 64 10.28 -28.01 -2.24
CA LEU A 64 10.39 -27.01 -1.19
C LEU A 64 9.07 -26.89 -0.41
N ASP A 65 9.16 -26.80 0.93
CA ASP A 65 7.97 -26.56 1.79
C ASP A 65 7.36 -25.18 1.54
N ASP A 66 8.18 -24.19 1.25
CA ASP A 66 7.76 -22.82 0.98
C ASP A 66 8.49 -22.20 -0.20
N PRO A 67 8.09 -22.51 -1.45
CA PRO A 67 8.71 -21.94 -2.65
C PRO A 67 8.79 -20.42 -2.64
N PHE A 68 7.77 -19.72 -2.09
CA PHE A 68 7.74 -18.26 -2.04
C PHE A 68 8.92 -17.66 -1.26
N SER A 69 9.38 -18.33 -0.23
CA SER A 69 10.44 -17.80 0.63
C SER A 69 11.75 -18.57 0.57
N GLN A 70 11.76 -19.72 -0.11
CA GLN A 70 12.94 -20.56 -0.27
C GLN A 70 13.52 -20.54 -1.70
N TYR A 71 12.79 -19.97 -2.66
CA TYR A 71 13.24 -19.80 -4.04
C TYR A 71 13.03 -18.36 -4.49
N ILE A 72 14.12 -17.62 -4.62
CA ILE A 72 14.09 -16.19 -4.94
C ILE A 72 14.73 -15.95 -6.29
N LYS A 73 13.96 -15.40 -7.22
CA LYS A 73 14.46 -15.01 -8.54
C LYS A 73 14.93 -13.56 -8.50
N ILE A 74 16.11 -13.31 -9.06
CA ILE A 74 16.81 -12.03 -9.07
C ILE A 74 16.82 -11.46 -10.49
N LYS A 75 16.20 -10.31 -10.69
CA LYS A 75 16.10 -9.63 -11.98
C LYS A 75 17.33 -8.75 -12.19
N ARG A 76 18.41 -9.30 -12.77
CA ARG A 76 19.70 -8.62 -12.86
C ARG A 76 19.68 -7.27 -13.56
N ASN A 77 18.87 -7.16 -14.60
CA ASN A 77 18.71 -5.96 -15.41
C ASN A 77 17.58 -5.03 -14.89
N ALA A 78 17.15 -5.15 -13.61
CA ALA A 78 15.97 -4.46 -13.11
C ALA A 78 16.02 -2.93 -13.29
N ALA A 79 17.18 -2.30 -13.00
CA ALA A 79 17.33 -0.86 -13.13
C ALA A 79 17.28 -0.39 -14.59
N ASP A 80 17.99 -1.08 -15.49
CA ASP A 80 18.04 -0.73 -16.92
C ASP A 80 16.65 -0.90 -17.57
N SER A 81 15.99 -2.02 -17.23
CA SER A 81 14.63 -2.30 -17.68
C SER A 81 13.64 -1.26 -17.18
N LEU A 82 13.77 -0.81 -15.90
CA LEU A 82 12.95 0.24 -15.33
C LEU A 82 13.18 1.57 -16.07
N ARG A 83 14.43 1.99 -16.25
CA ARG A 83 14.79 3.23 -16.95
C ARG A 83 14.20 3.27 -18.36
N LYS A 84 14.36 2.18 -19.11
CA LYS A 84 13.79 2.05 -20.46
C LYS A 84 12.26 2.15 -20.44
N SER A 85 11.62 1.49 -19.48
CA SER A 85 10.15 1.45 -19.38
C SER A 85 9.55 2.80 -18.98
N LEU A 86 10.24 3.62 -18.19
CA LEU A 86 9.77 4.91 -17.70
C LEU A 86 9.95 6.05 -18.71
N GLY A 87 10.81 5.91 -19.73
CA GLY A 87 11.21 6.99 -20.64
C GLY A 87 10.06 7.78 -21.27
N ASN A 88 8.92 7.13 -21.54
CA ASN A 88 7.73 7.74 -22.15
C ASN A 88 6.49 7.66 -21.25
N LYS A 89 6.66 7.51 -19.94
CA LYS A 89 5.54 7.40 -19.01
C LYS A 89 5.25 8.73 -18.30
N PRO A 90 3.97 9.07 -18.10
CA PRO A 90 3.61 10.16 -17.21
C PRO A 90 4.21 9.97 -15.81
N ARG A 91 4.58 11.06 -15.17
CA ARG A 91 5.03 11.02 -13.77
C ARG A 91 3.86 10.70 -12.86
N GLU A 92 3.85 9.47 -12.40
CA GLU A 92 2.90 8.94 -11.41
C GLU A 92 3.67 8.09 -10.41
N ILE A 93 3.12 7.85 -9.23
CA ILE A 93 3.81 7.13 -8.16
C ILE A 93 4.15 5.70 -8.59
N ILE A 94 5.40 5.32 -8.32
CA ILE A 94 5.91 3.96 -8.48
C ILE A 94 5.96 3.30 -7.11
N TYR A 95 5.27 2.19 -6.94
CA TYR A 95 5.42 1.32 -5.78
C TYR A 95 6.69 0.48 -5.95
N LEU A 96 7.63 0.65 -5.03
CA LEU A 96 8.83 -0.17 -4.91
C LEU A 96 8.84 -0.88 -3.55
N ASP A 97 9.20 -2.16 -3.55
CA ASP A 97 9.33 -2.98 -2.34
C ASP A 97 10.47 -3.94 -2.59
N SER A 98 11.44 -4.12 -1.67
CA SER A 98 12.45 -5.12 -1.98
C SER A 98 13.65 -5.23 -1.07
N TYR A 99 13.64 -4.65 0.09
CA TYR A 99 14.77 -4.72 1.01
C TYR A 99 14.80 -6.02 1.83
N GLN A 100 15.06 -7.14 1.15
CA GLN A 100 15.34 -8.42 1.79
C GLN A 100 16.86 -8.67 1.90
N PRO A 101 17.36 -9.66 2.68
CA PRO A 101 18.80 -9.82 2.94
C PRO A 101 19.70 -9.86 1.72
N ILE A 102 19.23 -10.43 0.59
CA ILE A 102 20.01 -10.54 -0.65
C ILE A 102 20.30 -9.17 -1.29
N GLU A 103 19.53 -8.14 -0.93
CA GLU A 103 19.75 -6.76 -1.38
C GLU A 103 21.13 -6.24 -0.95
N SER A 104 21.68 -6.72 0.17
CA SER A 104 23.04 -6.38 0.60
C SER A 104 24.12 -6.77 -0.41
N LYS A 105 23.87 -7.79 -1.24
CA LYS A 105 24.78 -8.26 -2.30
C LYS A 105 24.51 -7.58 -3.64
N TYR A 106 23.23 -7.54 -4.07
CA TYR A 106 22.90 -7.13 -5.45
C TYR A 106 22.61 -5.65 -5.59
N ARG A 107 22.12 -4.99 -4.53
CA ARG A 107 21.78 -3.55 -4.49
C ARG A 107 20.86 -3.11 -5.63
N LEU A 108 19.92 -3.97 -6.01
CA LEU A 108 19.01 -3.71 -7.12
C LEU A 108 17.92 -2.70 -6.73
N ALA A 109 17.43 -2.75 -5.50
CA ALA A 109 16.48 -1.75 -5.01
C ALA A 109 17.12 -0.35 -5.05
N ARG A 110 18.38 -0.20 -4.56
CA ARG A 110 19.12 1.06 -4.68
C ARG A 110 19.24 1.54 -6.12
N LYS A 111 19.69 0.67 -7.03
CA LYS A 111 19.82 1.04 -8.45
C LYS A 111 18.50 1.48 -9.08
N MET A 112 17.38 0.85 -8.71
CA MET A 112 16.05 1.26 -9.17
C MET A 112 15.63 2.61 -8.56
N LEU A 113 15.96 2.90 -7.30
CA LEU A 113 15.74 4.20 -6.68
C LEU A 113 16.59 5.29 -7.35
N GLU A 114 17.84 4.99 -7.71
CA GLU A 114 18.69 5.90 -8.49
C GLU A 114 18.04 6.26 -9.85
N VAL A 115 17.45 5.27 -10.53
CA VAL A 115 16.66 5.52 -11.76
C VAL A 115 15.48 6.45 -11.50
N CYS A 116 14.72 6.22 -10.41
CA CYS A 116 13.59 7.08 -10.05
C CYS A 116 14.05 8.52 -9.72
N ALA A 117 15.16 8.66 -8.99
CA ALA A 117 15.76 9.95 -8.68
C ALA A 117 16.20 10.71 -9.93
N ASP A 118 16.96 10.05 -10.84
CA ASP A 118 17.46 10.65 -12.08
C ASP A 118 16.34 11.08 -13.02
N MET A 119 15.24 10.33 -13.05
CA MET A 119 14.08 10.60 -13.91
C MET A 119 12.98 11.40 -13.19
N ASN A 120 13.21 11.80 -11.94
CA ASN A 120 12.29 12.56 -11.10
C ASN A 120 10.91 11.93 -10.96
N PHE A 121 10.86 10.60 -10.77
CA PHE A 121 9.62 9.88 -10.50
C PHE A 121 9.31 9.84 -9.00
N PRO A 122 8.05 10.09 -8.60
CA PRO A 122 7.60 9.93 -7.22
C PRO A 122 7.55 8.45 -6.83
N VAL A 123 7.91 8.15 -5.56
CA VAL A 123 8.04 6.77 -5.09
C VAL A 123 7.23 6.55 -3.80
N PHE A 124 6.59 5.40 -3.73
CA PHE A 124 6.07 4.80 -2.51
C PHE A 124 6.81 3.50 -2.22
N ILE A 125 7.24 3.32 -0.98
CA ILE A 125 7.91 2.10 -0.50
C ILE A 125 7.10 1.54 0.66
N ASN A 126 6.83 0.21 0.66
CA ASN A 126 6.26 -0.47 1.82
C ASN A 126 7.20 -1.57 2.29
N GLU A 127 7.78 -1.42 3.49
CA GLU A 127 8.87 -2.27 3.94
C GLU A 127 8.71 -2.79 5.37
N LYS A 128 9.41 -3.91 5.65
CA LYS A 128 9.67 -4.39 7.01
C LYS A 128 11.14 -4.22 7.41
N SER A 129 11.99 -3.94 6.44
CA SER A 129 13.43 -3.99 6.59
C SER A 129 14.04 -2.62 6.88
N PRO A 130 14.87 -2.49 7.94
CA PRO A 130 15.67 -1.28 8.13
C PRO A 130 16.84 -1.17 7.14
N LEU A 131 17.06 -2.17 6.27
CA LEU A 131 18.14 -2.14 5.27
C LEU A 131 18.04 -0.95 4.32
N LEU A 132 16.82 -0.42 4.09
CA LEU A 132 16.61 0.77 3.25
C LEU A 132 17.38 2.00 3.77
N LEU A 133 17.72 2.06 5.06
CA LEU A 133 18.53 3.15 5.62
C LEU A 133 19.95 3.24 5.04
N LYS A 134 20.44 2.17 4.40
CA LYS A 134 21.73 2.21 3.68
C LYS A 134 21.68 3.09 2.41
N ASP A 135 20.48 3.42 1.95
CA ASP A 135 20.23 4.20 0.75
C ASP A 135 19.61 5.57 1.07
N LEU A 136 19.80 6.05 2.32
CA LEU A 136 19.21 7.28 2.86
C LEU A 136 19.47 8.50 1.95
N GLU A 137 20.65 8.61 1.36
CA GLU A 137 21.03 9.69 0.44
C GLU A 137 20.08 9.76 -0.76
N VAL A 138 19.86 8.63 -1.44
CA VAL A 138 18.97 8.55 -2.60
C VAL A 138 17.51 8.76 -2.19
N LEU A 139 17.10 8.20 -1.05
CA LEU A 139 15.75 8.39 -0.52
C LEU A 139 15.47 9.87 -0.23
N THR A 140 16.41 10.56 0.42
CA THR A 140 16.30 11.99 0.72
C THR A 140 16.24 12.82 -0.56
N LYS A 141 17.05 12.48 -1.58
CA LYS A 141 17.02 13.14 -2.89
C LYS A 141 15.63 13.02 -3.53
N ILE A 142 15.06 11.82 -3.61
CA ILE A 142 13.71 11.62 -4.15
C ILE A 142 12.67 12.42 -3.38
N GLY A 143 12.73 12.40 -2.04
CA GLY A 143 11.79 13.14 -1.19
C GLY A 143 11.82 14.65 -1.41
N ARG A 144 12.99 15.21 -1.66
CA ARG A 144 13.18 16.66 -1.91
C ARG A 144 12.82 17.10 -3.33
N GLU A 145 13.20 16.30 -4.33
CA GLU A 145 13.08 16.67 -5.75
C GLU A 145 11.73 16.25 -6.35
N SER A 146 11.09 15.23 -5.79
CA SER A 146 9.81 14.70 -6.28
C SER A 146 8.85 14.42 -5.12
N TYR A 147 8.69 13.16 -4.78
CA TYR A 147 7.89 12.69 -3.64
C TYR A 147 8.40 11.34 -3.20
N LEU A 148 8.56 11.18 -1.89
CA LEU A 148 8.82 9.89 -1.27
C LEU A 148 7.92 9.70 -0.06
N ASN A 149 7.28 8.54 0.01
CA ASN A 149 6.59 8.06 1.20
C ASN A 149 7.03 6.63 1.51
N VAL A 150 7.39 6.36 2.76
CA VAL A 150 7.81 5.04 3.22
C VAL A 150 6.83 4.53 4.28
N GLY A 151 6.03 3.55 3.92
CA GLY A 151 5.20 2.78 4.84
C GLY A 151 5.99 1.64 5.47
N PHE A 152 5.94 1.51 6.79
CA PHE A 152 6.45 0.31 7.46
C PHE A 152 5.30 -0.66 7.75
N SER A 153 5.40 -1.87 7.22
CA SER A 153 4.44 -2.92 7.53
C SER A 153 4.65 -3.42 8.96
N ILE A 154 3.72 -3.08 9.86
CA ILE A 154 3.75 -3.41 11.28
C ILE A 154 2.38 -3.95 11.68
N VAL A 155 2.32 -5.22 12.06
CA VAL A 155 1.08 -5.94 12.42
C VAL A 155 0.99 -6.17 13.93
N PHE A 156 2.14 -6.26 14.59
CA PHE A 156 2.26 -6.46 16.02
C PHE A 156 3.03 -5.31 16.65
N SER A 157 2.65 -4.90 17.85
CA SER A 157 3.38 -3.86 18.61
C SER A 157 4.45 -4.45 19.53
N GLU A 158 4.12 -5.54 20.23
CA GLU A 158 4.96 -6.15 21.30
C GLU A 158 4.74 -7.66 21.42
N ASP A 159 3.83 -8.27 20.65
CA ASP A 159 3.57 -9.71 20.72
C ASP A 159 4.70 -10.49 20.01
N GLU A 160 5.74 -10.82 20.78
CA GLU A 160 6.88 -11.62 20.29
C GLU A 160 6.47 -13.04 19.89
N ARG A 161 5.42 -13.62 20.51
CA ARG A 161 4.92 -14.95 20.16
C ARG A 161 4.25 -14.91 18.79
N ALA A 162 3.34 -13.95 18.56
CA ALA A 162 2.72 -13.77 17.25
C ALA A 162 3.76 -13.41 16.17
N LYS A 163 4.68 -12.51 16.47
CA LYS A 163 5.78 -12.17 15.56
C LYS A 163 6.64 -13.39 15.23
N LYS A 164 7.01 -14.21 16.22
CA LYS A 164 7.78 -15.44 16.01
C LYS A 164 7.02 -16.47 15.17
N THR A 165 5.71 -16.56 15.31
CA THR A 165 4.89 -17.51 14.56
C THR A 165 4.65 -17.02 13.13
N PHE A 166 4.19 -15.78 12.95
CA PHE A 166 3.73 -15.30 11.64
C PHE A 166 4.78 -14.52 10.84
N GLU A 167 5.83 -14.04 11.49
CA GLU A 167 6.89 -13.21 10.90
C GLU A 167 8.30 -13.66 11.34
N SER A 168 8.57 -14.95 11.43
CA SER A 168 9.79 -15.53 12.05
C SER A 168 11.10 -14.95 11.50
N TYR A 169 11.17 -14.67 10.22
CA TYR A 169 12.42 -14.24 9.54
C TYR A 169 12.48 -12.72 9.30
N THR A 170 11.48 -11.97 9.77
CA THR A 170 11.46 -10.51 9.59
C THR A 170 12.33 -9.82 10.65
N PRO A 171 12.80 -8.59 10.38
CA PRO A 171 13.43 -7.74 11.40
C PRO A 171 12.53 -7.51 12.60
N THR A 172 13.12 -7.12 13.72
CA THR A 172 12.36 -6.82 14.95
C THR A 172 11.38 -5.67 14.75
N ILE A 173 10.33 -5.64 15.55
CA ILE A 173 9.34 -4.56 15.47
C ILE A 173 9.97 -3.23 15.88
N SER A 174 10.82 -3.22 16.92
CA SER A 174 11.56 -2.02 17.35
C SER A 174 12.39 -1.43 16.22
N SER A 175 13.14 -2.26 15.47
CA SER A 175 13.97 -1.79 14.37
C SER A 175 13.18 -1.14 13.22
N ARG A 176 11.91 -1.51 13.04
CA ARG A 176 11.03 -0.87 12.05
C ARG A 176 10.61 0.52 12.52
N PHE A 177 10.26 0.69 13.79
CA PHE A 177 9.96 2.02 14.36
C PHE A 177 11.20 2.93 14.42
N GLU A 178 12.37 2.36 14.72
CA GLU A 178 13.64 3.10 14.69
C GLU A 178 13.97 3.59 13.26
N ALA A 179 13.79 2.72 12.27
CA ALA A 179 13.96 3.10 10.86
C ALA A 179 12.97 4.18 10.44
N MET A 180 11.69 4.06 10.85
CA MET A 180 10.66 5.09 10.63
C MET A 180 11.10 6.43 11.22
N LYS A 181 11.55 6.45 12.48
CA LYS A 181 12.05 7.66 13.16
C LYS A 181 13.23 8.28 12.44
N ARG A 182 14.16 7.45 11.97
CA ARG A 182 15.33 7.94 11.24
C ARG A 182 14.94 8.63 9.94
N LEU A 183 14.03 8.03 9.14
CA LEU A 183 13.54 8.63 7.91
C LEU A 183 12.72 9.89 8.16
N SER A 184 11.88 9.90 9.20
CA SER A 184 11.11 11.09 9.59
C SER A 184 12.01 12.26 9.94
N ASN A 185 13.15 12.03 10.63
CA ASN A 185 14.12 13.07 10.96
C ASN A 185 14.80 13.68 9.72
N GLU A 186 14.82 12.96 8.60
CA GLU A 186 15.29 13.47 7.29
C GLU A 186 14.18 14.19 6.50
N GLY A 187 13.00 14.38 7.09
CA GLY A 187 11.85 15.02 6.44
C GLY A 187 11.09 14.14 5.46
N ILE A 188 11.36 12.82 5.43
CA ILE A 188 10.64 11.85 4.58
C ILE A 188 9.29 11.54 5.22
N ILE A 189 8.23 11.49 4.41
CA ILE A 189 6.90 11.08 4.85
C ILE A 189 6.93 9.60 5.19
N VAL A 190 6.54 9.27 6.43
CA VAL A 190 6.52 7.89 6.92
C VAL A 190 5.22 7.57 7.64
N GLY A 191 4.88 6.29 7.73
CA GLY A 191 3.75 5.82 8.50
C GLY A 191 3.71 4.30 8.65
N THR A 192 2.70 3.81 9.34
CA THR A 192 2.49 2.37 9.50
C THR A 192 1.48 1.85 8.49
N VAL A 193 1.84 0.78 7.79
CA VAL A 193 0.93 -0.05 7.02
C VAL A 193 0.54 -1.24 7.91
N PHE A 194 -0.60 -1.11 8.58
CA PHE A 194 -1.17 -2.14 9.45
C PHE A 194 -2.03 -3.11 8.62
N ILE A 195 -1.40 -3.72 7.63
CA ILE A 195 -1.99 -4.66 6.69
C ILE A 195 -1.12 -5.93 6.64
N PRO A 196 -1.75 -7.11 6.90
CA PRO A 196 -3.15 -7.30 7.26
C PRO A 196 -3.40 -7.15 8.76
N ILE A 197 -4.61 -6.74 9.14
CA ILE A 197 -5.13 -6.99 10.48
C ILE A 197 -5.45 -8.49 10.58
N LEU A 198 -4.93 -9.17 11.61
CA LEU A 198 -5.21 -10.56 11.90
C LEU A 198 -6.31 -10.65 12.97
N PRO A 199 -7.55 -11.07 12.62
CA PRO A 199 -8.65 -11.16 13.56
C PRO A 199 -8.29 -11.95 14.83
N PHE A 200 -8.69 -11.47 15.99
CA PHE A 200 -8.44 -12.07 17.31
C PHE A 200 -6.95 -12.16 17.71
N VAL A 201 -6.03 -11.73 16.88
CA VAL A 201 -4.58 -11.76 17.14
C VAL A 201 -4.01 -10.35 17.19
N SER A 202 -4.21 -9.55 16.14
CA SER A 202 -3.61 -8.21 16.07
C SER A 202 -4.62 -7.06 16.19
N ASP A 203 -5.90 -7.34 16.24
CA ASP A 203 -6.99 -6.35 16.36
C ASP A 203 -7.44 -6.09 17.81
N THR A 204 -6.62 -6.45 18.79
CA THR A 204 -6.90 -6.11 20.19
C THR A 204 -6.73 -4.62 20.45
N ASP A 205 -7.47 -4.07 21.43
CA ASP A 205 -7.41 -2.65 21.79
C ASP A 205 -5.98 -2.22 22.14
N GLU A 206 -5.27 -3.08 22.90
CA GLU A 206 -3.90 -2.85 23.35
C GLU A 206 -2.93 -2.78 22.15
N ASN A 207 -3.00 -3.73 21.21
CA ASN A 207 -2.11 -3.78 20.06
C ASN A 207 -2.34 -2.59 19.14
N VAL A 208 -3.60 -2.31 18.79
CA VAL A 208 -3.97 -1.17 17.92
C VAL A 208 -3.52 0.15 18.53
N LYS A 209 -3.82 0.37 19.83
CA LYS A 209 -3.39 1.56 20.57
C LYS A 209 -1.87 1.71 20.56
N ALA A 210 -1.14 0.63 20.82
CA ALA A 210 0.32 0.66 20.88
C ALA A 210 0.94 0.93 19.51
N ILE A 211 0.43 0.31 18.42
CA ILE A 211 0.88 0.58 17.05
C ILE A 211 0.71 2.06 16.72
N VAL A 212 -0.50 2.62 16.93
CA VAL A 212 -0.80 4.01 16.58
C VAL A 212 0.07 4.98 17.41
N ARG A 213 0.21 4.74 18.72
CA ARG A 213 1.06 5.54 19.60
C ARG A 213 2.53 5.51 19.16
N LYS A 214 3.10 4.31 18.95
CA LYS A 214 4.50 4.14 18.53
C LYS A 214 4.75 4.74 17.14
N THR A 215 3.78 4.67 16.22
CA THR A 215 3.85 5.35 14.93
C THR A 215 3.99 6.86 15.11
N LYS A 216 3.19 7.47 16.00
CA LYS A 216 3.32 8.91 16.32
C LYS A 216 4.66 9.25 16.94
N GLU A 217 5.13 8.47 17.91
CA GLU A 217 6.41 8.64 18.58
C GLU A 217 7.62 8.50 17.62
N ALA A 218 7.47 7.70 16.56
CA ALA A 218 8.45 7.55 15.48
C ALA A 218 8.33 8.61 14.38
N GLY A 219 7.47 9.63 14.54
CA GLY A 219 7.29 10.71 13.57
C GLY A 219 6.43 10.32 12.36
N GLY A 220 5.70 9.20 12.45
CA GLY A 220 4.76 8.80 11.40
C GLY A 220 3.57 9.74 11.30
N SER A 221 3.02 9.88 10.10
CA SER A 221 1.89 10.75 9.77
C SER A 221 0.56 9.99 9.61
N TYR A 222 0.59 8.68 9.42
CA TYR A 222 -0.60 7.86 9.20
C TYR A 222 -0.45 6.43 9.73
N VAL A 223 -1.60 5.78 9.95
CA VAL A 223 -1.73 4.33 10.09
C VAL A 223 -2.78 3.84 9.10
N LEU A 224 -2.35 3.18 8.03
CA LEU A 224 -3.20 2.61 7.01
C LEU A 224 -3.54 1.17 7.37
N ASP A 225 -4.80 0.84 7.54
CA ASP A 225 -5.28 -0.48 7.93
C ASP A 225 -5.96 -1.24 6.78
N GLY A 226 -5.94 -2.57 6.85
CA GLY A 226 -6.63 -3.44 5.91
C GLY A 226 -6.73 -4.89 6.38
N GLY A 227 -7.69 -5.61 5.83
CA GLY A 227 -8.01 -6.98 6.24
C GLY A 227 -7.08 -8.06 5.69
N LEU A 228 -7.15 -9.24 6.29
CA LEU A 228 -6.43 -10.44 5.87
C LEU A 228 -7.18 -11.17 4.75
N THR A 229 -6.45 -11.54 3.70
CA THR A 229 -6.97 -12.34 2.59
C THR A 229 -6.55 -13.81 2.76
N LEU A 230 -7.52 -14.70 2.94
CA LEU A 230 -7.32 -16.15 3.05
C LEU A 230 -7.89 -16.86 1.82
N ARG A 231 -7.09 -16.98 0.77
CA ARG A 231 -7.47 -17.69 -0.47
C ARG A 231 -6.40 -18.70 -0.85
N GLY A 232 -6.84 -19.86 -1.38
CA GLY A 232 -5.94 -20.87 -1.90
C GLY A 232 -4.80 -21.23 -0.94
N TYR A 233 -3.60 -21.31 -1.45
CA TYR A 233 -2.40 -21.67 -0.67
C TYR A 233 -2.13 -20.73 0.51
N CYS A 234 -2.44 -19.43 0.37
CA CYS A 234 -2.28 -18.47 1.48
C CYS A 234 -3.13 -18.85 2.69
N GLY A 235 -4.38 -19.26 2.45
CA GLY A 235 -5.29 -19.70 3.50
C GLY A 235 -4.80 -20.99 4.18
N THR A 236 -4.48 -22.03 3.39
CA THR A 236 -3.99 -23.31 3.92
C THR A 236 -2.75 -23.10 4.79
N ARG A 237 -1.81 -22.30 4.33
CA ARG A 237 -0.58 -22.01 5.08
C ARG A 237 -0.87 -21.22 6.34
N PHE A 238 -1.67 -20.17 6.27
CA PHE A 238 -2.04 -19.37 7.42
C PHE A 238 -2.69 -20.22 8.53
N TYR A 239 -3.64 -21.09 8.17
CA TYR A 239 -4.29 -21.98 9.16
C TYR A 239 -3.33 -22.96 9.82
N ARG A 240 -2.28 -23.42 9.14
CA ARG A 240 -1.23 -24.24 9.75
C ARG A 240 -0.57 -23.49 10.91
N PHE A 241 -0.12 -22.25 10.66
CA PHE A 241 0.55 -21.44 11.69
C PHE A 241 -0.40 -20.89 12.74
N LEU A 242 -1.67 -20.69 12.39
CA LEU A 242 -2.70 -20.33 13.37
C LEU A 242 -2.90 -21.43 14.40
N ARG A 243 -2.88 -22.72 13.99
CA ARG A 243 -2.93 -23.85 14.93
C ARG A 243 -1.71 -23.87 15.85
N GLU A 244 -0.53 -23.61 15.33
CA GLU A 244 0.71 -23.53 16.13
C GLU A 244 0.67 -22.37 17.13
N TYR A 245 0.05 -21.25 16.73
CA TYR A 245 -0.13 -20.07 17.59
C TYR A 245 -1.20 -20.31 18.66
N ASP A 246 -2.40 -20.66 18.26
CA ASP A 246 -3.53 -20.97 19.15
C ASP A 246 -4.62 -21.74 18.38
N GLU A 247 -4.69 -23.04 18.62
CA GLU A 247 -5.64 -23.92 17.94
C GLU A 247 -7.10 -23.52 18.19
N SER A 248 -7.41 -22.93 19.35
CA SER A 248 -8.76 -22.46 19.70
C SER A 248 -9.29 -21.34 18.79
N LEU A 249 -8.40 -20.68 18.05
CA LEU A 249 -8.77 -19.64 17.09
C LEU A 249 -9.26 -20.21 15.76
N VAL A 250 -8.89 -21.45 15.42
CA VAL A 250 -9.23 -22.04 14.11
C VAL A 250 -10.75 -22.02 13.86
N PRO A 251 -11.60 -22.55 14.76
CA PRO A 251 -13.05 -22.52 14.52
C PRO A 251 -13.62 -21.10 14.50
N LYS A 252 -13.00 -20.13 15.20
CA LYS A 252 -13.41 -18.72 15.12
C LYS A 252 -13.12 -18.12 13.75
N TYR A 253 -11.95 -18.41 13.16
CA TYR A 253 -11.60 -17.98 11.81
C TYR A 253 -12.47 -18.65 10.75
N GLU A 254 -12.71 -19.97 10.85
CA GLU A 254 -13.58 -20.69 9.94
C GLU A 254 -14.99 -20.07 9.91
N ARG A 255 -15.57 -19.83 11.10
CA ARG A 255 -16.86 -19.15 11.23
C ARG A 255 -16.82 -17.72 10.67
N LEU A 256 -15.76 -16.96 10.95
CA LEU A 256 -15.62 -15.57 10.49
C LEU A 256 -15.54 -15.50 8.96
N TYR A 257 -14.76 -16.37 8.33
CA TYR A 257 -14.54 -16.36 6.90
C TYR A 257 -15.60 -17.11 6.08
N SER A 258 -16.50 -17.85 6.72
CA SER A 258 -17.62 -18.51 6.06
C SER A 258 -18.73 -17.53 5.65
N ASP A 259 -18.85 -16.38 6.32
CA ASP A 259 -19.86 -15.36 6.04
C ASP A 259 -19.24 -13.97 5.79
N GLN A 260 -19.34 -13.49 4.55
CA GLN A 260 -18.77 -12.19 4.16
C GLN A 260 -19.40 -11.00 4.90
N LYS A 261 -20.64 -11.10 5.37
CA LYS A 261 -21.27 -10.02 6.17
C LYS A 261 -20.69 -9.99 7.59
N VAL A 262 -20.46 -11.17 8.19
CA VAL A 262 -19.83 -11.28 9.51
C VAL A 262 -18.39 -10.77 9.43
N LEU A 263 -17.64 -11.21 8.41
CA LEU A 263 -16.27 -10.75 8.14
C LEU A 263 -16.21 -9.23 7.95
N GLY A 264 -17.13 -8.66 7.15
CA GLY A 264 -17.22 -7.22 6.93
C GLY A 264 -17.47 -6.43 8.21
N LYS A 265 -18.41 -6.89 9.06
CA LYS A 265 -18.67 -6.27 10.37
C LYS A 265 -17.47 -6.32 11.29
N HIS A 266 -16.75 -7.43 11.31
CA HIS A 266 -15.56 -7.58 12.14
C HIS A 266 -14.48 -6.55 11.71
N TYR A 267 -14.17 -6.47 10.41
CA TYR A 267 -13.20 -5.49 9.92
C TYR A 267 -13.68 -4.04 10.06
N ALA A 268 -14.98 -3.78 9.96
CA ALA A 268 -15.52 -2.44 10.24
C ALA A 268 -15.24 -2.03 11.71
N SER A 269 -15.40 -2.95 12.65
CA SER A 269 -15.07 -2.68 14.07
C SER A 269 -13.58 -2.44 14.28
N SER A 270 -12.71 -3.24 13.64
CA SER A 270 -11.26 -3.04 13.70
C SER A 270 -10.84 -1.72 13.05
N HIS A 271 -11.45 -1.35 11.93
CA HIS A 271 -11.23 -0.07 11.25
C HIS A 271 -11.60 1.14 12.13
N GLU A 272 -12.79 1.10 12.76
CA GLU A 272 -13.20 2.17 13.67
C GLU A 272 -12.29 2.26 14.91
N LEU A 273 -11.76 1.14 15.38
CA LEU A 273 -10.78 1.12 16.47
C LEU A 273 -9.48 1.83 16.06
N VAL A 274 -8.95 1.54 14.86
CA VAL A 274 -7.78 2.24 14.31
C VAL A 274 -8.05 3.74 14.17
N LYS A 275 -9.19 4.13 13.60
CA LYS A 275 -9.60 5.54 13.45
C LYS A 275 -9.73 6.26 14.80
N LYS A 276 -10.29 5.59 15.81
CA LYS A 276 -10.37 6.12 17.19
C LYS A 276 -8.99 6.52 17.69
N TYR A 277 -8.00 5.64 17.55
CA TYR A 277 -6.66 5.93 18.03
C TYR A 277 -5.90 6.90 17.12
N CYS A 278 -6.09 6.85 15.81
CA CYS A 278 -5.55 7.87 14.90
C CYS A 278 -6.02 9.27 15.30
N ARG A 279 -7.32 9.48 15.51
CA ARG A 279 -7.87 10.77 16.02
C ARG A 279 -7.24 11.17 17.36
N LYS A 280 -7.13 10.21 18.31
CA LYS A 280 -6.55 10.47 19.63
C LYS A 280 -5.10 10.96 19.57
N TYR A 281 -4.29 10.41 18.67
CA TYR A 281 -2.86 10.71 18.56
C TYR A 281 -2.52 11.71 17.42
N GLY A 282 -3.53 12.26 16.75
CA GLY A 282 -3.34 13.22 15.65
C GLY A 282 -2.64 12.62 14.43
N LEU A 283 -3.05 11.42 14.02
CA LEU A 283 -2.61 10.74 12.81
C LEU A 283 -3.77 10.60 11.83
N GLU A 284 -3.46 10.52 10.54
CA GLU A 284 -4.41 10.15 9.52
C GLU A 284 -4.61 8.62 9.45
N ASN A 285 -5.79 8.18 9.02
CA ASN A 285 -6.05 6.78 8.72
C ASN A 285 -5.98 6.49 7.20
N HIS A 286 -5.29 7.32 6.48
CA HIS A 286 -5.03 7.18 5.04
C HIS A 286 -3.74 7.91 4.68
N ILE A 287 -3.22 7.62 3.51
CA ILE A 287 -2.11 8.36 2.92
C ILE A 287 -2.70 9.53 2.14
N LYS A 288 -2.30 10.77 2.46
CA LYS A 288 -2.68 11.95 1.67
C LYS A 288 -2.09 11.84 0.27
N ARG A 289 -2.90 12.13 -0.73
CA ARG A 289 -2.41 12.14 -2.11
C ARG A 289 -1.48 13.34 -2.33
N PRO A 290 -0.24 13.14 -2.77
CA PRO A 290 0.63 14.26 -3.10
C PRO A 290 0.13 14.96 -4.37
N MET A 291 0.21 16.30 -4.38
CA MET A 291 -0.24 17.13 -5.51
C MET A 291 0.88 17.85 -6.23
N ASN A 292 2.05 17.94 -5.61
CA ASN A 292 3.17 18.79 -6.04
C ASN A 292 3.79 18.42 -7.40
N PHE A 293 3.67 17.16 -7.82
CA PHE A 293 4.20 16.70 -9.10
C PHE A 293 3.17 16.68 -10.26
N TYR A 294 1.89 16.94 -9.95
CA TYR A 294 0.86 17.07 -11.00
C TYR A 294 0.83 18.48 -11.59
N PRO A 295 0.63 18.62 -12.92
CA PRO A 295 0.36 19.92 -13.56
C PRO A 295 -0.82 20.64 -12.88
N LYS A 296 -0.72 21.96 -12.73
CA LYS A 296 -1.75 22.78 -12.05
C LYS A 296 -3.14 22.61 -12.65
N GLU A 297 -3.20 22.47 -13.97
CA GLU A 297 -4.41 22.35 -14.79
C GLU A 297 -5.25 21.14 -14.44
N ILE A 298 -4.65 20.07 -13.91
CA ILE A 298 -5.37 18.84 -13.53
C ILE A 298 -5.44 18.61 -12.02
N GLN A 299 -4.86 19.49 -11.20
CA GLN A 299 -4.87 19.31 -9.74
C GLN A 299 -6.27 19.31 -9.14
N THR A 300 -7.22 20.07 -9.70
CA THR A 300 -8.63 20.04 -9.30
C THR A 300 -9.20 18.64 -9.48
N ASN A 301 -8.95 18.03 -10.64
CA ASN A 301 -9.39 16.66 -10.93
C ASN A 301 -8.80 15.66 -9.93
N LYS A 302 -7.50 15.77 -9.64
CA LYS A 302 -6.79 14.89 -8.71
C LYS A 302 -7.32 15.01 -7.27
N LYS A 303 -7.60 16.25 -6.80
CA LYS A 303 -8.18 16.52 -5.47
C LYS A 303 -9.61 16.00 -5.35
N LEU A 304 -10.42 16.14 -6.38
CA LEU A 304 -11.77 15.56 -6.38
C LEU A 304 -11.70 14.03 -6.46
N ALA A 305 -10.83 13.49 -7.30
CA ALA A 305 -10.61 12.04 -7.36
C ALA A 305 -10.20 11.48 -6.00
N GLU A 306 -9.27 12.15 -5.28
CA GLU A 306 -8.89 11.75 -3.92
C GLU A 306 -10.10 11.65 -2.99
N TYR A 307 -10.96 12.66 -2.96
CA TYR A 307 -12.18 12.62 -2.15
C TYR A 307 -13.04 11.39 -2.47
N PHE A 308 -13.28 11.12 -3.75
CA PHE A 308 -14.11 9.99 -4.18
C PHE A 308 -13.44 8.63 -3.91
N TYR A 309 -12.13 8.53 -4.04
CA TYR A 309 -11.37 7.33 -3.67
C TYR A 309 -11.45 7.06 -2.16
N LEU A 310 -11.21 8.07 -1.32
CA LEU A 310 -11.28 7.94 0.13
C LEU A 310 -12.70 7.57 0.59
N LYS A 311 -13.73 8.18 -0.02
CA LYS A 311 -15.12 7.83 0.27
C LYS A 311 -15.47 6.41 -0.16
N SER A 312 -14.96 5.96 -1.30
CA SER A 312 -15.08 4.57 -1.75
C SER A 312 -14.41 3.60 -0.77
N ARG A 313 -13.18 3.92 -0.32
CA ARG A 313 -12.46 3.12 0.67
C ARG A 313 -13.22 3.05 1.99
N GLU A 314 -13.70 4.17 2.51
CA GLU A 314 -14.47 4.21 3.75
C GLU A 314 -15.71 3.32 3.67
N ILE A 315 -16.48 3.40 2.59
CA ILE A 315 -17.65 2.54 2.37
C ILE A 315 -17.22 1.07 2.32
N MET A 316 -16.13 0.76 1.64
CA MET A 316 -15.63 -0.61 1.57
C MET A 316 -15.24 -1.15 2.94
N MET A 317 -14.62 -0.33 3.78
CA MET A 317 -14.15 -0.74 5.11
C MET A 317 -15.31 -0.86 6.11
N THR A 318 -16.39 -0.09 5.96
CA THR A 318 -17.51 -0.04 6.91
C THR A 318 -18.75 -0.80 6.47
N GLU A 319 -19.06 -0.78 5.18
CA GLU A 319 -20.28 -1.37 4.61
C GLU A 319 -19.96 -2.59 3.70
N GLY A 320 -18.69 -2.79 3.35
CA GLY A 320 -18.26 -3.82 2.40
C GLY A 320 -18.32 -3.38 0.93
N MET A 321 -17.91 -4.30 0.04
CA MET A 321 -17.96 -4.07 -1.41
C MET A 321 -19.40 -4.15 -1.92
N GLY A 322 -19.83 -3.14 -2.70
CA GLY A 322 -21.17 -3.07 -3.26
C GLY A 322 -21.37 -1.92 -4.25
N PHE A 323 -22.58 -1.80 -4.79
CA PHE A 323 -22.90 -0.76 -5.79
C PHE A 323 -22.54 0.65 -5.36
N LYS A 324 -22.78 1.00 -4.09
CA LYS A 324 -22.46 2.31 -3.53
C LYS A 324 -20.96 2.57 -3.59
N GLN A 325 -20.17 1.65 -3.09
CA GLN A 325 -18.71 1.72 -3.11
C GLN A 325 -18.17 1.85 -4.54
N PHE A 326 -18.65 0.99 -5.47
CA PHE A 326 -18.23 1.03 -6.87
C PHE A 326 -18.68 2.29 -7.61
N ALA A 327 -19.80 2.93 -7.21
CA ALA A 327 -20.20 4.20 -7.80
C ALA A 327 -19.19 5.31 -7.50
N PHE A 328 -18.75 5.43 -6.24
CA PHE A 328 -17.70 6.37 -5.86
C PHE A 328 -16.36 6.05 -6.53
N LEU A 329 -15.99 4.78 -6.58
CA LEU A 329 -14.75 4.34 -7.21
C LEU A 329 -14.71 4.66 -8.71
N ARG A 330 -15.81 4.45 -9.43
CA ARG A 330 -15.92 4.81 -10.86
C ARG A 330 -15.84 6.31 -11.09
N ALA A 331 -16.48 7.10 -10.24
CA ALA A 331 -16.37 8.56 -10.31
C ALA A 331 -14.92 9.02 -10.08
N ALA A 332 -14.23 8.42 -9.10
CA ALA A 332 -12.82 8.66 -8.85
C ALA A 332 -11.95 8.35 -10.07
N TRP A 333 -12.12 7.19 -10.69
CA TRP A 333 -11.35 6.80 -11.90
C TRP A 333 -11.55 7.78 -13.04
N THR A 334 -12.78 8.24 -13.24
CA THR A 334 -13.10 9.19 -14.32
C THR A 334 -12.44 10.53 -14.06
N LEU A 335 -12.63 11.09 -12.86
CA LEU A 335 -12.00 12.36 -12.50
C LEU A 335 -10.47 12.29 -12.56
N ASP A 336 -9.89 11.18 -12.10
CA ASP A 336 -8.44 10.99 -12.11
C ASP A 336 -7.83 10.91 -13.50
N SER A 337 -8.58 10.44 -14.48
CA SER A 337 -8.15 10.29 -15.88
C SER A 337 -8.44 11.49 -16.77
N LEU A 338 -9.15 12.51 -16.27
CA LEU A 338 -9.43 13.72 -17.06
C LEU A 338 -8.16 14.51 -17.35
N THR A 339 -8.03 14.95 -18.59
CA THR A 339 -6.96 15.83 -19.07
C THR A 339 -7.39 17.31 -19.11
N GLU A 340 -8.70 17.58 -19.17
CA GLU A 340 -9.31 18.90 -19.03
C GLU A 340 -9.76 19.12 -17.58
N ASP A 341 -9.63 20.35 -17.04
CA ASP A 341 -10.11 20.64 -15.69
C ASP A 341 -11.63 20.47 -15.61
N VAL A 342 -12.08 19.66 -14.67
CA VAL A 342 -13.51 19.41 -14.44
C VAL A 342 -14.28 20.69 -14.11
N ARG A 343 -13.62 21.73 -13.56
CA ARG A 343 -14.19 23.06 -13.32
C ARG A 343 -14.55 23.72 -14.63
N GLU A 344 -13.66 23.70 -15.64
CA GLU A 344 -13.94 24.24 -16.95
C GLU A 344 -15.09 23.51 -17.65
N ILE A 345 -15.15 22.17 -17.51
CA ILE A 345 -16.29 21.38 -18.03
C ILE A 345 -17.60 21.87 -17.40
N PHE A 346 -17.60 22.13 -16.09
CA PHE A 346 -18.77 22.62 -15.38
C PHE A 346 -19.12 24.05 -15.78
N GLU A 347 -18.17 24.97 -15.86
CA GLU A 347 -18.39 26.38 -16.28
C GLU A 347 -18.91 26.48 -17.72
N LYS A 348 -18.41 25.66 -18.64
CA LYS A 348 -18.84 25.64 -20.04
C LYS A 348 -20.21 25.00 -20.26
N SER A 349 -20.57 23.98 -19.50
CA SER A 349 -21.74 23.13 -19.82
C SER A 349 -22.64 22.80 -18.62
N GLY A 350 -22.35 23.37 -17.46
CA GLY A 350 -23.11 23.14 -16.22
C GLY A 350 -23.18 21.66 -15.84
N THR A 351 -24.20 21.29 -15.10
CA THR A 351 -24.47 19.90 -14.67
C THR A 351 -24.57 18.94 -15.89
N LYS A 352 -25.03 19.41 -17.05
CA LYS A 352 -25.12 18.57 -18.27
C LYS A 352 -23.73 18.12 -18.73
N GLY A 353 -22.69 18.95 -18.59
CA GLY A 353 -21.32 18.60 -18.91
C GLY A 353 -20.78 17.48 -18.02
N LEU A 354 -21.03 17.59 -16.71
CA LEU A 354 -20.62 16.57 -15.74
C LEU A 354 -21.33 15.23 -15.99
N LEU A 355 -22.61 15.24 -16.31
CA LEU A 355 -23.40 14.03 -16.58
C LEU A 355 -22.97 13.27 -17.87
N LYS A 356 -22.24 13.92 -18.78
CA LYS A 356 -21.63 13.23 -19.95
C LYS A 356 -20.39 12.43 -19.58
N LEU A 357 -19.77 12.70 -18.44
CA LEU A 357 -18.58 11.98 -17.98
C LEU A 357 -18.98 10.54 -17.56
N LYS A 358 -18.21 9.56 -18.05
CA LYS A 358 -18.49 8.15 -17.76
C LYS A 358 -18.44 7.88 -16.27
N GLY A 359 -19.52 7.29 -15.71
CA GLY A 359 -19.59 6.95 -14.29
C GLY A 359 -19.97 8.11 -13.36
N ILE A 360 -20.23 9.30 -13.91
CA ILE A 360 -20.77 10.44 -13.16
C ILE A 360 -22.29 10.47 -13.35
N GLY A 361 -23.03 10.02 -12.33
CA GLY A 361 -24.49 10.13 -12.29
C GLY A 361 -24.94 11.38 -11.53
N LYS A 362 -26.27 11.60 -11.43
CA LYS A 362 -26.84 12.78 -10.75
C LYS A 362 -26.24 13.02 -9.35
N LYS A 363 -26.18 11.98 -8.51
CA LYS A 363 -25.62 12.12 -7.15
C LYS A 363 -24.15 12.58 -7.17
N MET A 364 -23.32 11.96 -8.01
CA MET A 364 -21.90 12.32 -8.12
C MET A 364 -21.71 13.73 -8.69
N SER A 365 -22.55 14.16 -9.67
CA SER A 365 -22.49 15.51 -10.21
C SER A 365 -22.81 16.58 -9.16
N TYR A 366 -23.80 16.37 -8.30
CA TYR A 366 -24.08 17.29 -7.18
C TYR A 366 -22.92 17.34 -6.18
N GLU A 367 -22.38 16.19 -5.77
CA GLU A 367 -21.21 16.18 -4.87
C GLU A 367 -19.98 16.89 -5.49
N ILE A 368 -19.78 16.79 -6.81
CA ILE A 368 -18.72 17.52 -7.51
C ILE A 368 -18.98 19.03 -7.45
N ILE A 369 -20.21 19.47 -7.71
CA ILE A 369 -20.60 20.90 -7.69
C ILE A 369 -20.38 21.46 -6.28
N ASP A 370 -20.92 20.82 -5.25
CA ASP A 370 -20.76 21.22 -3.86
C ASP A 370 -19.28 21.40 -3.48
N LEU A 371 -18.41 20.48 -3.92
CA LEU A 371 -16.98 20.57 -3.66
C LEU A 371 -16.29 21.67 -4.46
N LEU A 372 -16.73 21.97 -5.67
CA LEU A 372 -16.19 23.07 -6.48
C LEU A 372 -16.59 24.44 -5.89
N GLU A 373 -17.85 24.58 -5.45
CA GLU A 373 -18.39 25.81 -4.85
C GLU A 373 -17.84 26.08 -3.45
N ALA A 374 -17.75 25.05 -2.60
CA ALA A 374 -17.14 25.17 -1.27
C ALA A 374 -15.69 25.66 -1.33
N ARG A 375 -14.94 25.28 -2.37
CA ARG A 375 -13.56 25.75 -2.60
C ARG A 375 -13.50 27.16 -3.21
N ALA A 376 -14.51 27.58 -3.94
CA ALA A 376 -14.61 28.94 -4.45
C ALA A 376 -14.88 29.96 -3.34
N SER A 377 -15.68 29.57 -2.33
CA SER A 377 -15.97 30.40 -1.15
C SER A 377 -14.82 30.43 -0.13
N CYS A 378 -13.91 29.46 -0.14
CA CYS A 378 -12.77 29.37 0.78
C CYS A 378 -11.45 29.84 0.12
N SER A 379 -11.48 30.86 -0.73
CA SER A 379 -10.29 31.46 -1.34
C SER A 379 -9.32 32.14 -0.35
N GLN A 380 -9.61 32.08 0.95
CA GLN A 380 -8.76 32.57 2.06
C GLN A 380 -8.12 31.45 2.90
N CYS A 381 -8.41 30.17 2.64
CA CYS A 381 -7.77 29.05 3.31
C CYS A 381 -6.66 28.48 2.43
N THR A 382 -5.50 29.13 2.43
CA THR A 382 -4.23 28.52 2.06
C THR A 382 -3.92 27.40 3.05
N LEU A 383 -3.94 26.17 2.58
CA LEU A 383 -3.37 25.02 3.27
C LEU A 383 -1.89 24.91 2.97
#